data_1b4365ef3bcfdc1d560ffa16e2e8781f
#
_entry.id   1b4365ef3bcfdc1d560ffa16e2e8781f
#
_cell.length_a   1.000
_cell.length_b   1.000
_cell.length_c   1.000
_cell.angle_alpha   90.00
_cell.angle_beta   90.00
_cell.angle_gamma   90.00
#
_symmetry.space_group_name_H-M   'P 1'
#
loop_
_entity.id
_entity.type
_entity.pdbx_description
1 polymer ?
#
loop_
_entity_poly.entity_id
_entity_poly.type
_entity_poly.pdbx_seq_one_letter_code
_entity_poly.pdbx_strand_id
1 'polypeptide(L)'
;MDSYTKDDSGNRQYHYSDLYRIFYYDCPPVEKNVFHPLTQKTINFKKQPTYTWMNDFLNELKGKRKLALRLGFLASDAAVFTLSNDATKKIFNHTLSIDNVQAKDFSLSMIQKGVDMKIGLDIASLSYKKLVDQTVLISGDSDFVPAAKLARLEGIDFILDPMGHPINDALQEHIDGLRSYYSSIVQQNTSSDKEAM
;
A
#
# COMPACT_ATOMS: atom_id res chain seq x y z
N MET A 1 5.80 -17.61 -8.29
CA MET A 1 5.58 -18.23 -6.97
C MET A 1 5.27 -19.67 -7.21
N ASP A 2 6.07 -20.54 -6.62
CA ASP A 2 5.92 -21.96 -6.91
C ASP A 2 4.93 -22.55 -5.92
N SER A 3 3.69 -22.78 -6.35
CA SER A 3 2.80 -23.69 -5.65
C SER A 3 3.17 -25.12 -6.05
N TYR A 4 3.05 -26.07 -5.15
CA TYR A 4 3.23 -27.48 -5.48
C TYR A 4 2.02 -28.29 -5.02
N THR A 5 1.64 -29.26 -5.82
CA THR A 5 0.76 -30.35 -5.43
C THR A 5 1.59 -31.62 -5.25
N LYS A 6 1.12 -32.57 -4.45
CA LYS A 6 1.70 -33.92 -4.44
C LYS A 6 0.93 -34.75 -5.44
N ASP A 7 1.64 -35.45 -6.30
CA ASP A 7 1.06 -36.50 -7.15
C ASP A 7 0.67 -37.72 -6.31
N ASP A 8 0.00 -38.68 -6.92
CA ASP A 8 -0.45 -39.93 -6.27
C ASP A 8 0.71 -40.79 -5.71
N SER A 9 1.92 -40.50 -6.13
CA SER A 9 3.17 -41.14 -5.66
C SER A 9 3.86 -40.33 -4.57
N GLY A 10 3.29 -39.20 -4.12
CA GLY A 10 3.84 -38.33 -3.08
C GLY A 10 4.94 -37.38 -3.54
N ASN A 11 5.26 -37.32 -4.84
CA ASN A 11 6.26 -36.40 -5.37
C ASN A 11 5.70 -34.99 -5.48
N ARG A 12 6.54 -33.97 -5.29
CA ARG A 12 6.15 -32.57 -5.44
C ARG A 12 6.10 -32.16 -6.91
N GLN A 13 4.92 -31.85 -7.41
CA GLN A 13 4.75 -31.24 -8.71
C GLN A 13 4.65 -29.73 -8.52
N TYR A 14 5.64 -28.98 -9.03
CA TYR A 14 5.68 -27.53 -8.95
C TYR A 14 4.84 -26.92 -10.07
N HIS A 15 3.92 -26.05 -9.70
CA HIS A 15 3.16 -25.24 -10.65
C HIS A 15 3.83 -23.86 -10.75
N TYR A 16 4.40 -23.56 -11.90
CA TYR A 16 4.97 -22.26 -12.19
C TYR A 16 3.88 -21.33 -12.68
N SER A 17 3.71 -20.19 -12.00
CA SER A 17 2.82 -19.15 -12.46
C SER A 17 3.61 -18.11 -13.26
N ASP A 18 3.20 -17.86 -14.49
CA ASP A 18 3.77 -16.81 -15.31
C ASP A 18 3.28 -15.43 -14.82
N LEU A 19 4.23 -14.58 -14.43
CA LEU A 19 3.90 -13.22 -14.06
C LEU A 19 3.38 -12.44 -15.28
N TYR A 20 2.10 -12.09 -15.29
CA TYR A 20 1.53 -11.21 -16.29
C TYR A 20 2.10 -9.81 -16.13
N ARG A 21 1.82 -9.12 -15.00
CA ARG A 21 2.29 -7.76 -14.71
C ARG A 21 2.18 -7.44 -13.22
N ILE A 22 3.09 -6.59 -12.76
CA ILE A 22 3.00 -5.90 -11.47
C ILE A 22 2.42 -4.52 -11.73
N PHE A 23 1.35 -4.18 -11.04
CA PHE A 23 0.81 -2.82 -11.00
C PHE A 23 1.19 -2.20 -9.67
N TYR A 24 1.93 -1.11 -9.72
CA TYR A 24 2.30 -0.36 -8.53
C TYR A 24 1.49 0.93 -8.48
N TYR A 25 0.75 1.11 -7.40
CA TYR A 25 -0.16 2.22 -7.21
C TYR A 25 0.34 3.15 -6.12
N ASP A 26 0.42 4.43 -6.43
CA ASP A 26 0.85 5.47 -5.50
C ASP A 26 0.42 6.86 -5.99
N CYS A 27 0.80 7.90 -5.24
CA CYS A 27 0.71 9.29 -5.68
C CYS A 27 2.09 9.89 -5.84
N PRO A 28 2.29 10.82 -6.79
CA PRO A 28 3.54 11.58 -6.85
C PRO A 28 3.80 12.30 -5.53
N PRO A 29 5.07 12.52 -5.14
CA PRO A 29 5.38 13.24 -3.93
C PRO A 29 4.93 14.71 -4.00
N VAL A 30 4.67 15.30 -2.84
CA VAL A 30 4.23 16.70 -2.72
C VAL A 30 5.29 17.65 -3.24
N GLU A 31 4.90 18.56 -4.14
CA GLU A 31 5.79 19.61 -4.68
C GLU A 31 5.54 20.99 -4.06
N LYS A 32 4.60 21.09 -3.13
CA LYS A 32 4.13 22.38 -2.60
C LYS A 32 4.96 22.94 -1.46
N ASN A 33 4.78 24.26 -1.31
CA ASN A 33 5.10 24.96 -0.09
C ASN A 33 3.88 24.89 0.85
N VAL A 34 4.06 24.35 2.06
CA VAL A 34 2.99 24.25 3.04
C VAL A 34 3.36 25.05 4.28
N PHE A 35 2.46 25.93 4.68
CA PHE A 35 2.64 26.76 5.88
C PHE A 35 2.34 25.95 7.15
N HIS A 36 3.25 26.01 8.12
CA HIS A 36 3.07 25.37 9.42
C HIS A 36 2.53 26.40 10.43
N PRO A 37 1.30 26.25 10.93
CA PRO A 37 0.62 27.30 11.68
C PRO A 37 1.31 27.66 13.03
N LEU A 38 1.90 26.67 13.71
CA LEU A 38 2.55 26.92 14.99
C LEU A 38 3.94 27.58 14.84
N THR A 39 4.75 27.04 13.92
CA THR A 39 6.11 27.58 13.72
C THR A 39 6.17 28.79 12.83
N GLN A 40 5.07 29.14 12.18
CA GLN A 40 4.93 30.22 11.18
C GLN A 40 5.96 30.13 10.05
N LYS A 41 6.46 28.92 9.77
CA LYS A 41 7.42 28.66 8.70
C LYS A 41 6.72 27.97 7.54
N THR A 42 7.13 28.32 6.34
CA THR A 42 6.72 27.61 5.12
C THR A 42 7.75 26.53 4.80
N ILE A 43 7.28 25.30 4.71
CA ILE A 43 8.09 24.14 4.38
C ILE A 43 7.95 23.86 2.89
N ASN A 44 9.08 23.86 2.18
CA ASN A 44 9.13 23.49 0.78
C ASN A 44 9.35 21.98 0.67
N PHE A 45 8.30 21.23 0.33
CA PHE A 45 8.38 19.77 0.24
C PHE A 45 9.24 19.29 -0.92
N LYS A 46 9.34 20.06 -2.02
CA LYS A 46 10.22 19.73 -3.15
C LYS A 46 11.72 19.68 -2.76
N LYS A 47 12.10 20.38 -1.70
CA LYS A 47 13.48 20.41 -1.18
C LYS A 47 13.74 19.34 -0.11
N GLN A 48 12.76 18.53 0.24
CA GLN A 48 12.93 17.47 1.24
C GLN A 48 13.61 16.25 0.64
N PRO A 49 14.47 15.55 1.39
CA PRO A 49 15.11 14.32 0.92
C PRO A 49 14.11 13.26 0.46
N THR A 50 12.97 13.16 1.13
CA THR A 50 11.88 12.24 0.77
C THR A 50 11.34 12.49 -0.64
N TYR A 51 11.27 13.76 -1.08
CA TYR A 51 10.83 14.09 -2.42
C TYR A 51 11.78 13.53 -3.49
N THR A 52 13.08 13.74 -3.30
CA THR A 52 14.12 13.23 -4.23
C THR A 52 14.08 11.71 -4.25
N TRP A 53 14.13 11.08 -3.07
CA TRP A 53 14.07 9.62 -2.96
C TRP A 53 12.86 9.02 -3.66
N MET A 54 11.66 9.58 -3.44
CA MET A 54 10.44 9.06 -4.03
C MET A 54 10.42 9.19 -5.55
N ASN A 55 10.92 10.32 -6.09
CA ASN A 55 11.05 10.48 -7.54
C ASN A 55 12.05 9.50 -8.14
N ASP A 56 13.20 9.29 -7.50
CA ASP A 56 14.21 8.34 -7.95
C ASP A 56 13.65 6.93 -7.94
N PHE A 57 12.96 6.55 -6.87
CA PHE A 57 12.27 5.26 -6.75
C PHE A 57 11.23 5.06 -7.86
N LEU A 58 10.33 6.03 -8.07
CA LEU A 58 9.33 5.94 -9.15
C LEU A 58 9.97 5.88 -10.54
N ASN A 59 11.09 6.58 -10.75
CA ASN A 59 11.82 6.52 -12.01
C ASN A 59 12.50 5.16 -12.20
N GLU A 60 13.06 4.57 -11.15
CA GLU A 60 13.61 3.22 -11.22
C GLU A 60 12.51 2.20 -11.57
N LEU A 61 11.33 2.30 -10.95
CA LEU A 61 10.20 1.41 -11.24
C LEU A 61 9.76 1.47 -12.70
N LYS A 62 9.82 2.65 -13.36
CA LYS A 62 9.49 2.79 -14.79
C LYS A 62 10.35 1.94 -15.70
N GLY A 63 11.59 1.66 -15.30
CA GLY A 63 12.52 0.83 -16.06
C GLY A 63 12.34 -0.68 -15.85
N LYS A 64 11.53 -1.11 -14.88
CA LYS A 64 11.37 -2.54 -14.57
C LYS A 64 10.44 -3.22 -15.58
N ARG A 65 10.89 -4.37 -16.10
CA ARG A 65 10.08 -5.19 -17.02
C ARG A 65 8.84 -5.72 -16.29
N LYS A 66 7.72 -5.77 -17.00
CA LYS A 66 6.42 -6.25 -16.49
C LYS A 66 5.88 -5.43 -15.29
N LEU A 67 6.35 -4.20 -15.10
CA LEU A 67 5.83 -3.30 -14.09
C LEU A 67 5.13 -2.11 -14.75
N ALA A 68 3.97 -1.73 -14.24
CA ALA A 68 3.20 -0.58 -14.66
C ALA A 68 2.92 0.33 -13.47
N LEU A 69 3.33 1.60 -13.56
CA LEU A 69 2.96 2.61 -12.59
C LEU A 69 1.54 3.09 -12.85
N ARG A 70 0.76 3.20 -11.79
CA ARG A 70 -0.63 3.66 -11.75
C ARG A 70 -0.76 4.82 -10.77
N LEU A 71 -0.20 5.96 -11.11
CA LEU A 71 -0.15 7.09 -10.19
C LEU A 71 -1.49 7.80 -10.13
N GLY A 72 -2.00 7.98 -8.91
CA GLY A 72 -3.06 8.90 -8.58
C GLY A 72 -2.58 10.35 -8.61
N PHE A 73 -3.28 11.23 -7.92
CA PHE A 73 -2.88 12.60 -7.73
C PHE A 73 -3.14 13.07 -6.31
N LEU A 74 -2.32 13.99 -5.85
CA LEU A 74 -2.55 14.68 -4.59
C LEU A 74 -3.47 15.87 -4.86
N ALA A 75 -4.59 15.95 -4.10
CA ALA A 75 -5.41 17.14 -4.13
C ALA A 75 -4.60 18.30 -3.58
N SER A 76 -4.08 19.11 -4.49
CA SER A 76 -3.05 20.09 -4.19
C SER A 76 -3.49 21.15 -3.17
N ASP A 77 -4.79 21.43 -3.09
CA ASP A 77 -5.33 22.47 -2.20
C ASP A 77 -5.55 21.95 -0.77
N ALA A 78 -5.46 20.64 -0.57
CA ALA A 78 -5.70 19.97 0.70
C ALA A 78 -4.44 19.66 1.52
N ALA A 79 -3.23 20.02 1.04
CA ALA A 79 -2.02 19.83 1.84
C ALA A 79 -1.93 20.93 2.91
N VAL A 80 -2.28 20.59 4.15
CA VAL A 80 -2.28 21.50 5.30
C VAL A 80 -1.76 20.81 6.54
N PHE A 81 -1.11 21.56 7.43
CA PHE A 81 -0.79 21.06 8.76
C PHE A 81 -2.00 21.19 9.67
N THR A 82 -2.42 20.08 10.26
CA THR A 82 -3.50 20.01 11.25
C THR A 82 -2.97 19.38 12.53
N LEU A 83 -3.63 19.68 13.66
CA LEU A 83 -3.36 18.94 14.89
C LEU A 83 -3.60 17.44 14.64
N SER A 84 -2.70 16.61 15.15
CA SER A 84 -2.87 15.15 15.11
C SER A 84 -4.11 14.75 15.94
N ASN A 85 -4.70 13.61 15.61
CA ASN A 85 -5.85 13.09 16.37
C ASN A 85 -5.50 12.86 17.84
N ASP A 86 -4.25 12.45 18.14
CA ASP A 86 -3.77 12.24 19.51
C ASP A 86 -3.67 13.58 20.25
N ALA A 87 -3.05 14.60 19.66
CA ALA A 87 -2.96 15.92 20.25
C ALA A 87 -4.35 16.53 20.47
N THR A 88 -5.24 16.39 19.49
CA THR A 88 -6.63 16.85 19.60
C THR A 88 -7.34 16.18 20.77
N LYS A 89 -7.25 14.86 20.92
CA LYS A 89 -7.81 14.14 22.09
C LYS A 89 -7.23 14.62 23.41
N LYS A 90 -5.91 14.82 23.49
CA LYS A 90 -5.23 15.30 24.69
C LYS A 90 -5.69 16.70 25.10
N ILE A 91 -5.92 17.59 24.14
CA ILE A 91 -6.43 18.94 24.40
C ILE A 91 -7.86 18.86 24.96
N PHE A 92 -8.76 18.12 24.33
CA PHE A 92 -10.14 17.98 24.80
C PHE A 92 -10.28 17.24 26.13
N ASN A 93 -9.35 16.35 26.45
CA ASN A 93 -9.29 15.66 27.75
C ASN A 93 -8.53 16.48 28.81
N HIS A 94 -8.14 17.72 28.51
CA HIS A 94 -7.39 18.60 29.42
C HIS A 94 -6.04 18.04 29.89
N THR A 95 -5.45 17.07 29.19
CA THR A 95 -4.11 16.51 29.47
C THR A 95 -3.00 17.22 28.72
N LEU A 96 -3.32 18.05 27.72
CA LEU A 96 -2.42 18.93 26.99
C LEU A 96 -3.04 20.33 26.93
N SER A 97 -2.36 21.33 27.53
CA SER A 97 -2.76 22.73 27.34
C SER A 97 -2.41 23.19 25.93
N ILE A 98 -3.21 24.06 25.36
CA ILE A 98 -2.98 24.66 24.03
C ILE A 98 -1.62 25.41 23.97
N ASP A 99 -1.22 26.00 25.08
CA ASP A 99 0.06 26.74 25.20
C ASP A 99 1.27 25.81 25.14
N ASN A 100 1.09 24.53 25.42
CA ASN A 100 2.13 23.51 25.43
C ASN A 100 2.17 22.68 24.13
N VAL A 101 1.34 23.00 23.15
CA VAL A 101 1.33 22.34 21.84
C VAL A 101 2.65 22.59 21.11
N GLN A 102 3.26 21.55 20.56
CA GLN A 102 4.53 21.58 19.86
C GLN A 102 4.36 21.22 18.37
N ALA A 103 5.39 21.49 17.57
CA ALA A 103 5.37 21.19 16.14
C ALA A 103 5.14 19.69 15.84
N LYS A 104 5.61 18.78 16.72
CA LYS A 104 5.40 17.33 16.62
C LYS A 104 3.93 16.90 16.80
N ASP A 105 3.09 17.78 17.39
CA ASP A 105 1.67 17.54 17.61
C ASP A 105 0.83 17.84 16.36
N PHE A 106 1.49 18.38 15.32
CA PHE A 106 0.89 18.57 14.01
C PHE A 106 1.27 17.44 13.07
N SER A 107 0.35 17.06 12.22
CA SER A 107 0.55 16.17 11.09
C SER A 107 0.21 16.87 9.78
N LEU A 108 0.95 16.51 8.72
CA LEU A 108 0.61 16.96 7.38
C LEU A 108 -0.59 16.15 6.88
N SER A 109 -1.72 16.81 6.74
CA SER A 109 -2.91 16.23 6.10
C SER A 109 -2.82 16.41 4.59
N MET A 110 -2.99 15.31 3.86
CA MET A 110 -3.01 15.28 2.40
C MET A 110 -4.09 14.33 1.93
N ILE A 111 -4.79 14.71 0.88
CA ILE A 111 -5.80 13.85 0.27
C ILE A 111 -5.22 13.26 -1.00
N GLN A 112 -5.06 11.95 -1.01
CA GLN A 112 -4.75 11.17 -2.21
C GLN A 112 -6.05 10.84 -2.93
N LYS A 113 -6.05 10.94 -4.25
CA LYS A 113 -7.23 10.65 -5.07
C LYS A 113 -6.90 9.74 -6.25
N GLY A 114 -7.84 8.86 -6.55
CA GLY A 114 -7.84 8.05 -7.76
C GLY A 114 -6.97 6.79 -7.70
N VAL A 115 -6.30 6.51 -6.59
CA VAL A 115 -5.50 5.28 -6.42
C VAL A 115 -6.44 4.07 -6.33
N ASP A 116 -7.34 4.05 -5.37
CA ASP A 116 -8.23 2.93 -5.09
C ASP A 116 -9.16 2.64 -6.27
N MET A 117 -9.68 3.69 -6.91
CA MET A 117 -10.46 3.54 -8.12
C MET A 117 -9.66 2.87 -9.25
N LYS A 118 -8.38 3.22 -9.42
CA LYS A 118 -7.53 2.59 -10.45
C LYS A 118 -7.27 1.13 -10.15
N ILE A 119 -7.05 0.77 -8.88
CA ILE A 119 -6.91 -0.64 -8.46
C ILE A 119 -8.19 -1.41 -8.85
N GLY A 120 -9.36 -0.91 -8.45
CA GLY A 120 -10.63 -1.55 -8.76
C GLY A 120 -10.87 -1.69 -10.26
N LEU A 121 -10.59 -0.66 -11.05
CA LEU A 121 -10.77 -0.69 -12.53
C LEU A 121 -9.77 -1.64 -13.20
N ASP A 122 -8.52 -1.68 -12.76
CA ASP A 122 -7.53 -2.60 -13.33
C ASP A 122 -7.88 -4.06 -13.00
N ILE A 123 -8.29 -4.37 -11.77
CA ILE A 123 -8.79 -5.70 -11.40
C ILE A 123 -10.00 -6.08 -12.27
N ALA A 124 -10.98 -5.19 -12.38
CA ALA A 124 -12.17 -5.43 -13.21
C ALA A 124 -11.80 -5.69 -14.69
N SER A 125 -10.93 -4.85 -15.24
CA SER A 125 -10.48 -4.99 -16.64
C SER A 125 -9.75 -6.31 -16.90
N LEU A 126 -8.86 -6.71 -15.99
CA LEU A 126 -8.12 -7.98 -16.08
C LEU A 126 -9.07 -9.17 -16.01
N SER A 127 -10.05 -9.11 -15.09
CA SER A 127 -11.03 -10.17 -14.87
C SER A 127 -11.97 -10.34 -16.07
N TYR A 128 -12.60 -9.26 -16.54
CA TYR A 128 -13.51 -9.32 -17.70
C TYR A 128 -12.82 -9.77 -18.99
N LYS A 129 -11.56 -9.35 -19.18
CA LYS A 129 -10.79 -9.72 -20.38
C LYS A 129 -10.13 -11.08 -20.27
N LYS A 130 -10.26 -11.76 -19.12
CA LYS A 130 -9.60 -13.06 -18.85
C LYS A 130 -8.11 -13.03 -19.15
N LEU A 131 -7.42 -11.94 -18.77
CA LEU A 131 -5.98 -11.76 -19.02
C LEU A 131 -5.11 -12.46 -18.00
N VAL A 132 -5.69 -12.87 -16.89
CA VAL A 132 -5.01 -13.54 -15.77
C VAL A 132 -5.96 -14.59 -15.18
N ASP A 133 -5.38 -15.65 -14.63
CA ASP A 133 -6.12 -16.67 -13.89
C ASP A 133 -6.10 -16.40 -12.38
N GLN A 134 -5.13 -15.61 -11.93
CA GLN A 134 -4.94 -15.27 -10.52
C GLN A 134 -4.58 -13.79 -10.37
N THR A 135 -5.15 -13.14 -9.38
CA THR A 135 -4.79 -11.78 -8.94
C THR A 135 -4.29 -11.84 -7.50
N VAL A 136 -3.11 -11.26 -7.26
CA VAL A 136 -2.57 -11.08 -5.90
C VAL A 136 -2.68 -9.60 -5.54
N LEU A 137 -3.54 -9.28 -4.58
CA LEU A 137 -3.67 -7.92 -4.03
C LEU A 137 -2.81 -7.80 -2.77
N ILE A 138 -1.89 -6.83 -2.77
CA ILE A 138 -1.10 -6.48 -1.59
C ILE A 138 -1.74 -5.25 -0.94
N SER A 139 -2.66 -5.48 -0.03
CA SER A 139 -3.40 -4.44 0.72
C SER A 139 -4.19 -5.08 1.86
N GLY A 140 -4.57 -4.29 2.86
CA GLY A 140 -5.51 -4.71 3.91
C GLY A 140 -6.83 -3.93 3.90
N ASP A 141 -7.04 -3.09 2.88
CA ASP A 141 -8.17 -2.16 2.83
C ASP A 141 -9.47 -2.86 2.38
N SER A 142 -10.54 -2.66 3.13
CA SER A 142 -11.88 -3.20 2.84
C SER A 142 -12.54 -2.55 1.61
N ASP A 143 -12.06 -1.42 1.15
CA ASP A 143 -12.59 -0.75 -0.03
C ASP A 143 -12.44 -1.59 -1.31
N PHE A 144 -11.58 -2.62 -1.28
CA PHE A 144 -11.39 -3.56 -2.40
C PHE A 144 -12.35 -4.76 -2.41
N VAL A 145 -13.25 -4.90 -1.44
CA VAL A 145 -14.28 -5.97 -1.42
C VAL A 145 -15.08 -6.05 -2.73
N PRO A 146 -15.55 -4.94 -3.33
CA PRO A 146 -16.27 -5.02 -4.60
C PRO A 146 -15.41 -5.57 -5.74
N ALA A 147 -14.14 -5.22 -5.78
CA ALA A 147 -13.20 -5.71 -6.81
C ALA A 147 -12.88 -7.20 -6.63
N ALA A 148 -12.71 -7.65 -5.38
CA ALA A 148 -12.53 -9.06 -5.06
C ALA A 148 -13.73 -9.90 -5.45
N LYS A 149 -14.97 -9.46 -5.11
CA LYS A 149 -16.20 -10.11 -5.52
C LYS A 149 -16.31 -10.24 -7.03
N LEU A 150 -16.01 -9.18 -7.76
CA LEU A 150 -16.05 -9.18 -9.21
C LEU A 150 -15.04 -10.18 -9.80
N ALA A 151 -13.81 -10.16 -9.35
CA ALA A 151 -12.75 -11.06 -9.84
C ALA A 151 -13.18 -12.53 -9.66
N ARG A 152 -13.67 -12.88 -8.47
CA ARG A 152 -14.17 -14.24 -8.18
C ARG A 152 -15.38 -14.62 -9.00
N LEU A 153 -16.33 -13.69 -9.21
CA LEU A 153 -17.50 -13.91 -10.08
C LEU A 153 -17.06 -14.25 -11.51
N GLU A 154 -15.98 -13.61 -11.97
CA GLU A 154 -15.38 -13.88 -13.27
C GLU A 154 -14.46 -15.12 -13.27
N GLY A 155 -14.36 -15.86 -12.17
CA GLY A 155 -13.55 -17.09 -12.06
C GLY A 155 -12.05 -16.84 -11.94
N ILE A 156 -11.64 -15.67 -11.45
CA ILE A 156 -10.25 -15.34 -11.15
C ILE A 156 -9.95 -15.72 -9.70
N ASP A 157 -8.89 -16.47 -9.46
CA ASP A 157 -8.39 -16.79 -8.13
C ASP A 157 -7.85 -15.53 -7.45
N PHE A 158 -8.50 -15.10 -6.37
CA PHE A 158 -8.20 -13.84 -5.70
C PHE A 158 -7.44 -14.06 -4.40
N ILE A 159 -6.14 -13.74 -4.43
CA ILE A 159 -5.22 -13.91 -3.30
C ILE A 159 -4.97 -12.55 -2.65
N LEU A 160 -4.99 -12.51 -1.32
CA LEU A 160 -4.64 -11.35 -0.53
C LEU A 160 -3.30 -11.54 0.18
N ASP A 161 -2.42 -10.55 0.10
CA ASP A 161 -1.26 -10.40 0.98
C ASP A 161 -1.41 -9.12 1.81
N PRO A 162 -1.77 -9.23 3.09
CA PRO A 162 -1.95 -8.08 3.97
C PRO A 162 -0.63 -7.56 4.55
N MET A 163 0.53 -8.11 4.16
CA MET A 163 1.85 -7.74 4.68
C MET A 163 1.94 -7.80 6.22
N GLY A 164 1.25 -8.75 6.84
CA GLY A 164 1.22 -8.94 8.30
C GLY A 164 0.26 -8.01 9.06
N HIS A 165 -0.50 -7.17 8.37
CA HIS A 165 -1.55 -6.35 9.00
C HIS A 165 -2.84 -7.14 9.22
N PRO A 166 -3.66 -6.73 10.21
CA PRO A 166 -5.00 -7.29 10.42
C PRO A 166 -5.87 -7.05 9.17
N ILE A 167 -6.71 -8.02 8.86
CA ILE A 167 -7.63 -7.97 7.72
C ILE A 167 -9.03 -7.72 8.24
N ASN A 168 -9.80 -6.91 7.51
CA ASN A 168 -11.22 -6.76 7.78
C ASN A 168 -11.99 -8.04 7.39
N ASP A 169 -12.90 -8.49 8.26
CA ASP A 169 -13.70 -9.69 8.04
C ASP A 169 -14.42 -9.68 6.69
N ALA A 170 -14.95 -8.52 6.29
CA ALA A 170 -15.63 -8.36 5.00
C ALA A 170 -14.72 -8.64 3.79
N LEU A 171 -13.42 -8.33 3.88
CA LEU A 171 -12.47 -8.66 2.82
C LEU A 171 -12.07 -10.12 2.88
N GLN A 172 -11.91 -10.67 4.09
CA GLN A 172 -11.55 -12.07 4.30
C GLN A 172 -12.59 -13.04 3.73
N GLU A 173 -13.87 -12.71 3.79
CA GLU A 173 -14.96 -13.51 3.19
C GLU A 173 -14.91 -13.57 1.66
N HIS A 174 -14.17 -12.65 1.02
CA HIS A 174 -14.18 -12.48 -0.43
C HIS A 174 -12.82 -12.71 -1.09
N ILE A 175 -11.95 -13.47 -0.44
CA ILE A 175 -10.69 -13.95 -1.00
C ILE A 175 -10.71 -15.48 -1.12
N ASP A 176 -9.93 -16.02 -2.06
CA ASP A 176 -9.77 -17.47 -2.24
C ASP A 176 -8.54 -17.98 -1.49
N GLY A 177 -7.60 -17.10 -1.17
CA GLY A 177 -6.43 -17.44 -0.41
C GLY A 177 -5.76 -16.25 0.27
N LEU A 178 -5.10 -16.56 1.40
CA LEU A 178 -4.30 -15.61 2.15
C LEU A 178 -2.83 -16.03 2.05
N ARG A 179 -1.96 -15.12 1.65
CA ARG A 179 -0.52 -15.35 1.61
C ARG A 179 0.19 -14.12 2.18
N SER A 180 1.00 -14.29 3.21
CA SER A 180 1.85 -13.22 3.73
C SER A 180 3.33 -13.63 3.60
N TYR A 181 4.06 -12.87 2.80
CA TYR A 181 5.51 -13.04 2.63
C TYR A 181 6.31 -12.22 3.63
N TYR A 182 5.68 -11.27 4.29
CA TYR A 182 6.34 -10.36 5.24
C TYR A 182 6.99 -11.11 6.42
N SER A 183 6.33 -12.10 6.97
CA SER A 183 6.85 -12.90 8.09
C SER A 183 8.09 -13.70 7.73
N SER A 184 8.21 -14.22 6.50
CA SER A 184 9.36 -14.97 6.04
C SER A 184 10.58 -14.08 5.80
N ILE A 185 10.39 -12.86 5.33
CA ILE A 185 11.49 -11.90 5.10
C ILE A 185 12.05 -11.39 6.43
N VAL A 186 11.19 -11.08 7.41
CA VAL A 186 11.62 -10.62 8.73
C VAL A 186 12.35 -11.72 9.48
N GLN A 187 11.92 -12.98 9.39
CA GLN A 187 12.60 -14.11 10.01
C GLN A 187 13.99 -14.39 9.38
N GLN A 188 14.14 -14.21 8.07
CA GLN A 188 15.44 -14.36 7.41
C GLN A 188 16.43 -13.27 7.81
N ASN A 189 15.99 -12.01 7.91
CA ASN A 189 16.85 -10.90 8.32
C ASN A 189 17.27 -10.99 9.80
N THR A 190 16.39 -11.47 10.69
CA THR A 190 16.73 -11.68 12.10
C THR A 190 17.64 -12.89 12.34
N SER A 191 17.68 -13.85 11.43
CA SER A 191 18.61 -15.00 11.50
C SER A 191 20.01 -14.62 11.01
N SER A 192 20.11 -13.81 9.95
CA SER A 192 21.41 -13.34 9.42
C SER A 192 22.13 -12.38 10.36
N ASP A 193 21.40 -11.56 11.14
CA ASP A 193 22.00 -10.68 12.14
C ASP A 193 22.49 -11.43 13.39
N LYS A 194 22.01 -12.65 13.64
CA LYS A 194 22.46 -13.51 14.74
C LYS A 194 23.68 -14.38 14.41
N GLU A 195 23.93 -14.62 13.13
CA GLU A 195 25.13 -15.32 12.68
C GLU A 195 26.34 -14.39 12.46
N ALA A 196 26.12 -13.08 12.50
CA ALA A 196 27.16 -12.06 12.34
C ALA A 196 27.69 -11.46 13.66
N MET A 197 27.29 -12.00 14.82
CA MET A 197 27.79 -11.70 16.16
C MET A 197 28.52 -12.89 16.73
#